data_943d16b16251c94b9426f71daf8851dc
#
_entry.id   943d16b16251c94b9426f71daf8851dc
#
_cell.length_a   1.000
_cell.length_b   1.000
_cell.length_c   1.000
_cell.angle_alpha   90.00
_cell.angle_beta   90.00
_cell.angle_gamma   90.00
#
_symmetry.space_group_name_H-M   'P 1'
#
loop_
_entity.id
_entity.type
_entity.pdbx_description
1 polymer ?
#
loop_
_entity_poly.entity_id
_entity_poly.type
_entity_poly.pdbx_seq_one_letter_code
_entity_poly.pdbx_strand_id
1 'polypeptide(L)'
;MNKETSIRKDWNLIESLITPNSRVLDIGCGEGGLITQLEKNIDAKTNGIEINPELVRKAIARGHNVVQGNAELDLQQYSKQSYDYVILSQTLQAMLKPKDVLLELLRIGKKAIVSFPNFGHWKIRLQLLFTGKMPVTKGLPYQWYETPNIHFFTIKDFENLCKESNIVIESRIALNNQGVQLQSSPTFSGANLLTNEAIFLLSFKNFEPIKIQSNQKTFIKNSVIAN
;
A
#
# COMPACT_ATOMS: atom_id res chain seq x y z
N MET A 1 -4.26 -32.75 -3.65
CA MET A 1 -2.96 -32.22 -3.17
C MET A 1 -3.24 -30.84 -2.59
N ASN A 2 -3.26 -30.73 -1.26
CA ASN A 2 -3.46 -29.48 -0.53
C ASN A 2 -2.27 -28.55 -0.84
N LYS A 3 -2.50 -27.49 -1.61
CA LYS A 3 -1.62 -26.33 -1.55
C LYS A 3 -1.89 -25.67 -0.19
N GLU A 4 -1.13 -26.08 0.83
CA GLU A 4 -0.95 -25.27 2.03
C GLU A 4 -0.62 -23.86 1.54
N THR A 5 -1.41 -22.91 1.99
CA THR A 5 -1.19 -21.49 1.69
C THR A 5 0.17 -21.16 2.29
N SER A 6 1.20 -21.14 1.46
CA SER A 6 2.55 -20.75 1.88
C SER A 6 2.42 -19.36 2.50
N ILE A 7 2.54 -19.28 3.83
CA ILE A 7 2.53 -18.01 4.56
C ILE A 7 3.59 -17.14 3.90
N ARG A 8 3.17 -16.05 3.31
CA ARG A 8 4.10 -15.10 2.69
C ARG A 8 4.97 -14.52 3.79
N LYS A 9 6.27 -14.54 3.58
CA LYS A 9 7.25 -14.12 4.61
C LYS A 9 7.13 -12.64 5.00
N ASP A 10 6.60 -11.82 4.11
CA ASP A 10 6.31 -10.39 4.35
C ASP A 10 5.18 -10.19 5.35
N TRP A 11 4.24 -11.14 5.50
CA TRP A 11 3.10 -11.00 6.40
C TRP A 11 3.49 -10.91 7.88
N ASN A 12 4.48 -11.69 8.32
CA ASN A 12 4.97 -11.61 9.69
C ASN A 12 5.57 -10.23 10.02
N LEU A 13 6.19 -9.61 9.02
CA LEU A 13 6.77 -8.27 9.17
C LEU A 13 5.68 -7.18 9.12
N ILE A 14 4.66 -7.35 8.28
CA ILE A 14 3.48 -6.48 8.28
C ILE A 14 2.79 -6.55 9.63
N GLU A 15 2.55 -7.76 10.15
CA GLU A 15 1.94 -7.98 11.47
C GLU A 15 2.74 -7.28 12.58
N SER A 16 4.08 -7.37 12.57
CA SER A 16 4.95 -6.73 13.57
C SER A 16 4.85 -5.19 13.61
N LEU A 17 4.32 -4.57 12.57
CA LEU A 17 4.09 -3.12 12.49
C LEU A 17 2.74 -2.70 13.05
N ILE A 18 1.86 -3.65 13.36
CA ILE A 18 0.47 -3.39 13.76
C ILE A 18 0.32 -3.61 15.27
N THR A 19 -0.30 -2.65 15.93
CA THR A 19 -0.64 -2.77 17.34
C THR A 19 -1.79 -3.78 17.52
N PRO A 20 -1.74 -4.70 18.50
CA PRO A 20 -2.83 -5.62 18.78
C PRO A 20 -4.18 -4.91 18.98
N ASN A 21 -5.28 -5.61 18.68
CA ASN A 21 -6.66 -5.12 18.78
C ASN A 21 -7.00 -3.91 17.87
N SER A 22 -6.16 -3.60 16.88
CA SER A 22 -6.38 -2.50 15.94
C SER A 22 -7.47 -2.83 14.92
N ARG A 23 -8.12 -1.77 14.40
CA ARG A 23 -8.98 -1.86 13.22
C ARG A 23 -8.13 -1.76 11.97
N VAL A 24 -8.20 -2.79 11.12
CA VAL A 24 -7.35 -2.92 9.94
C VAL A 24 -8.22 -3.07 8.69
N LEU A 25 -7.90 -2.32 7.63
CA LEU A 25 -8.45 -2.49 6.29
C LEU A 25 -7.35 -3.03 5.37
N ASP A 26 -7.57 -4.21 4.79
CA ASP A 26 -6.66 -4.84 3.82
C ASP A 26 -7.18 -4.65 2.39
N ILE A 27 -6.43 -3.94 1.57
CA ILE A 27 -6.82 -3.60 0.20
C ILE A 27 -6.09 -4.52 -0.78
N GLY A 28 -6.87 -5.22 -1.62
CA GLY A 28 -6.38 -6.32 -2.42
C GLY A 28 -6.10 -7.55 -1.56
N CYS A 29 -7.03 -7.85 -0.64
CA CYS A 29 -6.83 -8.87 0.40
C CYS A 29 -6.79 -10.31 -0.14
N GLY A 30 -7.12 -10.53 -1.41
CA GLY A 30 -7.16 -11.85 -2.01
C GLY A 30 -8.14 -12.79 -1.31
N GLU A 31 -7.67 -13.98 -0.98
CA GLU A 31 -8.47 -14.99 -0.23
C GLU A 31 -8.50 -14.74 1.30
N GLY A 32 -7.99 -13.59 1.78
CA GLY A 32 -7.98 -13.23 3.20
C GLY A 32 -6.87 -13.90 4.03
N GLY A 33 -5.76 -14.30 3.40
CA GLY A 33 -4.68 -14.97 4.12
C GLY A 33 -4.01 -14.10 5.18
N LEU A 34 -3.71 -12.83 4.87
CA LEU A 34 -3.17 -11.86 5.82
C LEU A 34 -4.21 -11.54 6.90
N ILE A 35 -5.47 -11.38 6.52
CA ILE A 35 -6.60 -11.17 7.44
C ILE A 35 -6.65 -12.29 8.49
N THR A 36 -6.64 -13.55 8.04
CA THR A 36 -6.61 -14.72 8.95
C THR A 36 -5.48 -14.64 9.96
N GLN A 37 -4.28 -14.25 9.52
CA GLN A 37 -3.11 -14.15 10.37
C GLN A 37 -3.26 -13.04 11.41
N LEU A 38 -3.70 -11.85 11.00
CA LEU A 38 -3.87 -10.70 11.90
C LEU A 38 -4.97 -10.93 12.93
N GLU A 39 -6.09 -11.54 12.54
CA GLU A 39 -7.18 -11.89 13.45
C GLU A 39 -6.70 -12.89 14.51
N LYS A 40 -5.97 -13.93 14.07
CA LYS A 40 -5.53 -15.02 14.94
C LYS A 40 -4.42 -14.61 15.92
N ASN A 41 -3.44 -13.83 15.44
CA ASN A 41 -2.20 -13.60 16.19
C ASN A 41 -2.25 -12.35 17.07
N ILE A 42 -2.98 -11.31 16.63
CA ILE A 42 -2.99 -10.01 17.30
C ILE A 42 -4.41 -9.48 17.57
N ASP A 43 -5.43 -10.32 17.44
CA ASP A 43 -6.84 -9.97 17.67
C ASP A 43 -7.29 -8.71 16.90
N ALA A 44 -6.77 -8.50 15.70
CA ALA A 44 -7.13 -7.36 14.86
C ALA A 44 -8.59 -7.48 14.39
N LYS A 45 -9.29 -6.35 14.32
CA LYS A 45 -10.63 -6.24 13.72
C LYS A 45 -10.47 -5.88 12.27
N THR A 46 -10.59 -6.86 11.39
CA THR A 46 -10.23 -6.72 9.98
C THR A 46 -11.43 -6.55 9.07
N ASN A 47 -11.23 -5.80 8.00
CA ASN A 47 -12.08 -5.76 6.82
C ASN A 47 -11.20 -5.86 5.60
N GLY A 48 -11.74 -6.39 4.50
CA GLY A 48 -11.02 -6.50 3.23
C GLY A 48 -11.77 -5.90 2.05
N ILE A 49 -11.02 -5.41 1.07
CA ILE A 49 -11.52 -5.07 -0.27
C ILE A 49 -10.74 -5.91 -1.28
N GLU A 50 -11.46 -6.53 -2.20
CA GLU A 50 -10.86 -7.32 -3.28
C GLU A 50 -11.66 -7.13 -4.57
N ILE A 51 -10.99 -6.95 -5.71
CA ILE A 51 -11.65 -6.73 -7.00
C ILE A 51 -12.12 -8.04 -7.64
N ASN A 52 -11.43 -9.14 -7.37
CA ASN A 52 -11.73 -10.43 -7.97
C ASN A 52 -12.85 -11.14 -7.21
N PRO A 53 -14.06 -11.35 -7.82
CA PRO A 53 -15.20 -11.96 -7.15
C PRO A 53 -14.95 -13.40 -6.67
N GLU A 54 -14.08 -14.16 -7.34
CA GLU A 54 -13.71 -15.51 -6.91
C GLU A 54 -12.95 -15.50 -5.59
N LEU A 55 -12.00 -14.54 -5.46
CA LEU A 55 -11.20 -14.40 -4.24
C LEU A 55 -12.07 -13.88 -3.09
N VAL A 56 -12.99 -12.93 -3.36
CA VAL A 56 -13.99 -12.47 -2.39
C VAL A 56 -14.84 -13.64 -1.86
N ARG A 57 -15.37 -14.49 -2.74
CA ARG A 57 -16.15 -15.66 -2.32
C ARG A 57 -15.36 -16.60 -1.41
N LYS A 58 -14.09 -16.84 -1.73
CA LYS A 58 -13.21 -17.66 -0.90
C LYS A 58 -12.93 -17.04 0.46
N ALA A 59 -12.69 -15.72 0.52
CA ALA A 59 -12.48 -15.00 1.77
C ALA A 59 -13.73 -15.04 2.66
N ILE A 60 -14.92 -14.81 2.10
CA ILE A 60 -16.20 -14.90 2.82
C ILE A 60 -16.46 -16.33 3.31
N ALA A 61 -16.16 -17.34 2.51
CA ALA A 61 -16.30 -18.74 2.92
C ALA A 61 -15.37 -19.12 4.09
N ARG A 62 -14.28 -18.37 4.31
CA ARG A 62 -13.40 -18.50 5.48
C ARG A 62 -13.89 -17.69 6.70
N GLY A 63 -14.99 -16.96 6.58
CA GLY A 63 -15.59 -16.17 7.65
C GLY A 63 -15.08 -14.72 7.72
N HIS A 64 -14.32 -14.25 6.72
CA HIS A 64 -13.79 -12.89 6.72
C HIS A 64 -14.81 -11.86 6.23
N ASN A 65 -14.73 -10.65 6.77
CA ASN A 65 -15.55 -9.52 6.33
C ASN A 65 -14.87 -8.83 5.14
N VAL A 66 -15.21 -9.27 3.92
CA VAL A 66 -14.63 -8.77 2.68
C VAL A 66 -15.72 -8.31 1.74
N VAL A 67 -15.50 -7.16 1.11
CA VAL A 67 -16.39 -6.62 0.07
C VAL A 67 -15.70 -6.67 -1.29
N GLN A 68 -16.50 -6.94 -2.33
CA GLN A 68 -16.01 -6.75 -3.69
C GLN A 68 -15.95 -5.27 -4.01
N GLY A 69 -14.80 -4.79 -4.44
CA GLY A 69 -14.63 -3.37 -4.77
C GLY A 69 -13.34 -3.08 -5.52
N ASN A 70 -13.35 -1.95 -6.21
CA ASN A 70 -12.17 -1.37 -6.86
C ASN A 70 -11.58 -0.29 -5.95
N ALA A 71 -10.37 -0.52 -5.44
CA ALA A 71 -9.70 0.43 -4.54
C ALA A 71 -9.60 1.85 -5.12
N GLU A 72 -9.41 2.00 -6.43
CA GLU A 72 -9.28 3.32 -7.05
C GLU A 72 -10.59 4.11 -7.13
N LEU A 73 -11.72 3.43 -7.04
CA LEU A 73 -13.05 4.04 -7.17
C LEU A 73 -13.80 4.09 -5.82
N ASP A 74 -13.63 3.06 -5.00
CA ASP A 74 -14.49 2.85 -3.85
C ASP A 74 -13.90 3.37 -2.54
N LEU A 75 -12.59 3.65 -2.48
CA LEU A 75 -11.95 4.16 -1.25
C LEU A 75 -12.54 5.50 -0.79
N GLN A 76 -13.04 6.33 -1.71
CA GLN A 76 -13.67 7.61 -1.38
C GLN A 76 -14.94 7.46 -0.51
N GLN A 77 -15.58 6.28 -0.51
CA GLN A 77 -16.76 6.00 0.31
C GLN A 77 -16.43 5.76 1.78
N TYR A 78 -15.18 5.49 2.11
CA TYR A 78 -14.75 5.25 3.49
C TYR A 78 -14.55 6.56 4.25
N SER A 79 -15.00 6.58 5.50
CA SER A 79 -14.83 7.74 6.38
C SER A 79 -13.37 7.97 6.73
N LYS A 80 -12.99 9.24 6.90
CA LYS A 80 -11.64 9.62 7.33
C LYS A 80 -11.32 9.01 8.71
N GLN A 81 -10.11 8.47 8.86
CA GLN A 81 -9.59 7.86 10.09
C GLN A 81 -10.52 6.80 10.71
N SER A 82 -11.26 6.09 9.86
CA SER A 82 -12.13 4.99 10.30
C SER A 82 -11.36 3.72 10.68
N TYR A 83 -10.10 3.60 10.27
CA TYR A 83 -9.20 2.50 10.59
C TYR A 83 -7.93 3.01 11.28
N ASP A 84 -7.31 2.13 12.09
CA ASP A 84 -6.02 2.43 12.70
C ASP A 84 -4.89 2.17 11.70
N TYR A 85 -5.03 1.10 10.89
CA TYR A 85 -4.12 0.77 9.80
C TYR A 85 -4.88 0.45 8.52
N VAL A 86 -4.34 0.89 7.38
CA VAL A 86 -4.77 0.46 6.05
C VAL A 86 -3.57 -0.19 5.37
N ILE A 87 -3.76 -1.41 4.86
CA ILE A 87 -2.70 -2.20 4.24
C ILE A 87 -2.92 -2.23 2.72
N LEU A 88 -1.84 -2.05 1.96
CA LEU A 88 -1.79 -2.26 0.52
C LEU A 88 -0.53 -3.10 0.22
N SER A 89 -0.69 -4.42 0.27
CA SER A 89 0.44 -5.35 0.11
C SER A 89 0.57 -5.83 -1.32
N GLN A 90 1.73 -5.58 -1.95
CA GLN A 90 2.07 -6.02 -3.32
C GLN A 90 1.05 -5.62 -4.39
N THR A 91 0.42 -4.45 -4.24
CA THR A 91 -0.70 -4.03 -5.10
C THR A 91 -0.48 -2.63 -5.70
N LEU A 92 0.34 -1.77 -5.06
CA LEU A 92 0.54 -0.38 -5.49
C LEU A 92 1.01 -0.26 -6.96
N GLN A 93 1.89 -1.16 -7.41
CA GLN A 93 2.44 -1.18 -8.76
C GLN A 93 1.40 -1.57 -9.83
N ALA A 94 0.25 -2.11 -9.44
CA ALA A 94 -0.85 -2.48 -10.32
C ALA A 94 -1.96 -1.41 -10.38
N MET A 95 -1.86 -0.34 -9.60
CA MET A 95 -2.82 0.76 -9.60
C MET A 95 -2.59 1.70 -10.76
N LEU A 96 -3.66 2.24 -11.35
CA LEU A 96 -3.56 3.26 -12.43
C LEU A 96 -3.10 4.61 -11.87
N LYS A 97 -3.56 4.95 -10.63
CA LYS A 97 -3.28 6.22 -9.96
C LYS A 97 -2.66 5.99 -8.57
N PRO A 98 -1.43 5.45 -8.49
CA PRO A 98 -0.83 5.02 -7.23
C PRO A 98 -0.69 6.16 -6.20
N LYS A 99 -0.44 7.40 -6.64
CA LYS A 99 -0.37 8.57 -5.76
C LYS A 99 -1.71 8.86 -5.10
N ASP A 100 -2.80 8.85 -5.87
CA ASP A 100 -4.15 9.14 -5.35
C ASP A 100 -4.57 8.05 -4.36
N VAL A 101 -4.32 6.78 -4.71
CA VAL A 101 -4.58 5.65 -3.81
C VAL A 101 -3.79 5.82 -2.52
N LEU A 102 -2.50 6.13 -2.57
CA LEU A 102 -1.66 6.31 -1.38
C LEU A 102 -2.20 7.40 -0.44
N LEU A 103 -2.69 8.51 -0.98
CA LEU A 103 -3.31 9.58 -0.21
C LEU A 103 -4.64 9.13 0.43
N GLU A 104 -5.44 8.34 -0.29
CA GLU A 104 -6.68 7.76 0.23
C GLU A 104 -6.41 6.76 1.37
N LEU A 105 -5.37 5.90 1.27
CA LEU A 105 -4.99 5.02 2.38
C LEU A 105 -4.76 5.82 3.66
N LEU A 106 -4.02 6.91 3.57
CA LEU A 106 -3.68 7.78 4.71
C LEU A 106 -4.84 8.71 5.13
N ARG A 107 -5.84 8.91 4.28
CA ARG A 107 -7.09 9.57 4.66
C ARG A 107 -7.97 8.63 5.51
N ILE A 108 -8.07 7.38 5.11
CA ILE A 108 -8.91 6.35 5.75
C ILE A 108 -8.27 5.81 7.02
N GLY A 109 -6.97 5.55 7.00
CA GLY A 109 -6.20 5.05 8.13
C GLY A 109 -5.42 6.14 8.86
N LYS A 110 -5.18 5.94 10.15
CA LYS A 110 -4.20 6.74 10.90
C LYS A 110 -2.79 6.47 10.38
N LYS A 111 -2.55 5.23 9.96
CA LYS A 111 -1.30 4.76 9.34
C LYS A 111 -1.59 3.89 8.13
N ALA A 112 -0.69 3.89 7.17
CA ALA A 112 -0.74 2.99 6.02
C ALA A 112 0.50 2.08 5.99
N ILE A 113 0.30 0.80 5.66
CA ILE A 113 1.38 -0.14 5.41
C ILE A 113 1.35 -0.50 3.93
N VAL A 114 2.45 -0.22 3.23
CA VAL A 114 2.55 -0.46 1.80
C VAL A 114 3.75 -1.35 1.52
N SER A 115 3.56 -2.42 0.75
CA SER A 115 4.67 -3.25 0.27
C SER A 115 4.67 -3.36 -1.25
N PHE A 116 5.85 -3.44 -1.83
CA PHE A 116 6.03 -3.54 -3.28
C PHE A 116 7.39 -4.17 -3.65
N PRO A 117 7.49 -4.77 -4.87
CA PRO A 117 8.76 -5.26 -5.39
C PRO A 117 9.65 -4.10 -5.81
N ASN A 118 10.94 -4.19 -5.49
CA ASN A 118 11.92 -3.18 -5.85
C ASN A 118 12.51 -3.43 -7.24
N PHE A 119 12.15 -2.61 -8.21
CA PHE A 119 12.72 -2.65 -9.55
C PHE A 119 14.18 -2.18 -9.61
N GLY A 120 14.65 -1.50 -8.58
CA GLY A 120 16.02 -1.00 -8.47
C GLY A 120 17.07 -2.05 -8.11
N HIS A 121 16.71 -3.32 -7.90
CA HIS A 121 17.62 -4.39 -7.50
C HIS A 121 18.73 -4.62 -8.55
N TRP A 122 19.97 -4.83 -8.10
CA TRP A 122 21.16 -4.92 -8.98
C TRP A 122 21.05 -5.98 -10.08
N LYS A 123 20.44 -7.14 -9.80
CA LYS A 123 20.25 -8.21 -10.79
C LYS A 123 19.34 -7.75 -11.94
N ILE A 124 18.27 -7.01 -11.63
CA ILE A 124 17.35 -6.44 -12.61
C ILE A 124 18.11 -5.47 -13.52
N ARG A 125 18.91 -4.58 -12.91
CA ARG A 125 19.72 -3.60 -13.67
C ARG A 125 20.74 -4.27 -14.58
N LEU A 126 21.49 -5.27 -14.06
CA LEU A 126 22.48 -5.99 -14.87
C LEU A 126 21.82 -6.79 -15.98
N GLN A 127 20.72 -7.48 -15.71
CA GLN A 127 20.01 -8.22 -16.74
C GLN A 127 19.53 -7.29 -17.85
N LEU A 128 18.92 -6.15 -17.53
CA LEU A 128 18.49 -5.17 -18.51
C LEU A 128 19.69 -4.60 -19.29
N LEU A 129 20.78 -4.26 -18.59
CA LEU A 129 22.00 -3.69 -19.20
C LEU A 129 22.64 -4.65 -20.21
N PHE A 130 22.79 -5.94 -19.84
CA PHE A 130 23.54 -6.91 -20.67
C PHE A 130 22.67 -7.64 -21.71
N THR A 131 21.38 -7.77 -21.45
CA THR A 131 20.51 -8.54 -22.35
C THR A 131 19.55 -7.68 -23.18
N GLY A 132 19.33 -6.42 -22.77
CA GLY A 132 18.31 -5.53 -23.37
C GLY A 132 16.87 -6.04 -23.23
N LYS A 133 16.63 -7.08 -22.40
CA LYS A 133 15.32 -7.70 -22.19
C LYS A 133 14.77 -7.41 -20.80
N MET A 134 13.45 -7.20 -20.72
CA MET A 134 12.78 -7.07 -19.41
C MET A 134 13.03 -8.30 -18.54
N PRO A 135 13.46 -8.11 -17.30
CA PRO A 135 13.81 -9.21 -16.43
C PRO A 135 12.56 -9.95 -15.94
N VAL A 136 12.65 -11.29 -15.96
CA VAL A 136 11.69 -12.18 -15.31
C VAL A 136 12.40 -12.80 -14.11
N THR A 137 11.91 -12.53 -12.90
CA THR A 137 12.51 -12.96 -11.63
C THR A 137 11.45 -13.52 -10.69
N LYS A 138 11.85 -14.04 -9.52
CA LYS A 138 10.87 -14.48 -8.50
C LYS A 138 9.95 -13.34 -8.04
N GLY A 139 10.45 -12.11 -7.94
CA GLY A 139 9.67 -10.93 -7.56
C GLY A 139 8.87 -10.32 -8.72
N LEU A 140 9.21 -10.69 -9.97
CA LEU A 140 8.59 -10.23 -11.19
C LEU A 140 8.39 -11.44 -12.11
N PRO A 141 7.44 -12.34 -11.79
CA PRO A 141 7.36 -13.66 -12.42
C PRO A 141 6.71 -13.66 -13.80
N TYR A 142 6.19 -12.53 -14.25
CA TYR A 142 5.43 -12.41 -15.48
C TYR A 142 6.28 -11.89 -16.64
N GLN A 143 5.93 -12.30 -17.85
CA GLN A 143 6.41 -11.66 -19.06
C GLN A 143 5.87 -10.22 -19.13
N TRP A 144 6.58 -9.34 -19.85
CA TRP A 144 6.21 -7.93 -19.92
C TRP A 144 4.79 -7.66 -20.46
N TYR A 145 4.24 -8.58 -21.29
CA TYR A 145 2.92 -8.50 -21.88
C TYR A 145 1.81 -9.22 -21.08
N GLU A 146 2.15 -9.95 -20.00
CA GLU A 146 1.22 -10.67 -19.13
C GLU A 146 1.19 -10.11 -17.70
N THR A 147 2.07 -9.18 -17.41
CA THR A 147 2.22 -8.64 -16.06
C THR A 147 1.02 -7.79 -15.65
N PRO A 148 0.47 -7.96 -14.43
CA PRO A 148 -0.49 -7.04 -13.87
C PRO A 148 0.15 -5.71 -13.42
N ASN A 149 1.49 -5.63 -13.38
CA ASN A 149 2.20 -4.44 -12.91
C ASN A 149 2.20 -3.37 -14.01
N ILE A 150 1.59 -2.24 -13.73
CA ILE A 150 1.52 -1.09 -14.64
C ILE A 150 2.72 -0.16 -14.42
N HIS A 151 3.14 -0.01 -13.17
CA HIS A 151 4.24 0.87 -12.78
C HIS A 151 5.44 0.09 -12.27
N PHE A 152 6.60 0.40 -12.85
CA PHE A 152 7.89 -0.13 -12.41
C PHE A 152 8.66 0.98 -11.72
N PHE A 153 8.78 0.89 -10.40
CA PHE A 153 9.45 1.90 -9.61
C PHE A 153 10.41 1.29 -8.59
N THR A 154 11.30 2.10 -8.08
CA THR A 154 12.31 1.72 -7.10
C THR A 154 11.94 2.23 -5.71
N ILE A 155 12.68 1.76 -4.70
CA ILE A 155 12.54 2.30 -3.33
C ILE A 155 12.77 3.82 -3.32
N LYS A 156 13.75 4.33 -4.08
CA LYS A 156 14.03 5.77 -4.16
C LYS A 156 12.89 6.57 -4.79
N ASP A 157 12.25 6.04 -5.82
CA ASP A 157 11.09 6.70 -6.44
C ASP A 157 9.94 6.81 -5.46
N PHE A 158 9.68 5.75 -4.68
CA PHE A 158 8.65 5.75 -3.65
C PHE A 158 8.97 6.75 -2.52
N GLU A 159 10.21 6.80 -2.04
CA GLU A 159 10.65 7.77 -1.03
C GLU A 159 10.50 9.21 -1.54
N ASN A 160 10.80 9.48 -2.79
CA ASN A 160 10.59 10.78 -3.42
C ASN A 160 9.11 11.14 -3.48
N LEU A 161 8.25 10.19 -3.89
CA LEU A 161 6.80 10.37 -3.89
C LEU A 161 6.27 10.71 -2.50
N CYS A 162 6.71 10.01 -1.46
CA CYS A 162 6.34 10.29 -0.07
C CYS A 162 6.74 11.72 0.33
N LYS A 163 7.98 12.12 0.00
CA LYS A 163 8.48 13.47 0.29
C LYS A 163 7.66 14.56 -0.41
N GLU A 164 7.39 14.40 -1.70
CA GLU A 164 6.58 15.34 -2.49
C GLU A 164 5.13 15.44 -2.01
N SER A 165 4.61 14.36 -1.42
CA SER A 165 3.25 14.26 -0.92
C SER A 165 3.11 14.59 0.57
N ASN A 166 4.18 15.08 1.24
CA ASN A 166 4.23 15.33 2.69
C ASN A 166 3.87 14.11 3.56
N ILE A 167 4.19 12.91 3.07
CA ILE A 167 4.00 11.65 3.77
C ILE A 167 5.25 11.36 4.60
N VAL A 168 5.05 11.03 5.87
CA VAL A 168 6.11 10.61 6.78
C VAL A 168 6.32 9.12 6.66
N ILE A 169 7.55 8.71 6.43
CA ILE A 169 7.98 7.31 6.52
C ILE A 169 8.38 7.03 7.96
N GLU A 170 7.53 6.34 8.73
CA GLU A 170 7.79 5.99 10.13
C GLU A 170 8.75 4.78 10.23
N SER A 171 8.59 3.82 9.34
CA SER A 171 9.44 2.63 9.29
C SER A 171 9.62 2.15 7.87
N ARG A 172 10.78 1.57 7.60
CA ARG A 172 11.13 0.92 6.34
C ARG A 172 11.77 -0.43 6.64
N ILE A 173 11.22 -1.48 6.07
CA ILE A 173 11.76 -2.84 6.14
C ILE A 173 12.16 -3.25 4.74
N ALA A 174 13.41 -3.63 4.56
CA ALA A 174 13.97 -4.05 3.27
C ALA A 174 14.22 -5.57 3.29
N LEU A 175 13.71 -6.26 2.29
CA LEU A 175 13.71 -7.71 2.21
C LEU A 175 14.55 -8.23 1.05
N ASN A 176 15.25 -9.33 1.27
CA ASN A 176 15.88 -10.11 0.21
C ASN A 176 14.88 -11.13 -0.39
N ASN A 177 15.31 -11.87 -1.43
CA ASN A 177 14.51 -12.93 -2.08
C ASN A 177 14.08 -14.06 -1.14
N GLN A 178 14.69 -14.18 0.03
CA GLN A 178 14.35 -15.20 1.03
C GLN A 178 13.36 -14.66 2.06
N GLY A 179 12.92 -13.40 1.94
CA GLY A 179 12.08 -12.71 2.92
C GLY A 179 12.82 -12.42 4.22
N VAL A 180 14.16 -12.45 4.19
CA VAL A 180 14.99 -12.08 5.33
C VAL A 180 15.14 -10.56 5.33
N GLN A 181 14.82 -9.94 6.46
CA GLN A 181 15.05 -8.53 6.68
C GLN A 181 16.56 -8.24 6.63
N LEU A 182 16.98 -7.40 5.68
CA LEU A 182 18.38 -7.01 5.57
C LEU A 182 18.72 -5.88 6.52
N GLN A 183 17.80 -4.97 6.78
CA GLN A 183 17.94 -3.93 7.79
C GLN A 183 16.62 -3.14 7.98
N SER A 184 16.37 -2.65 9.20
CA SER A 184 15.29 -1.73 9.55
C SER A 184 15.84 -0.33 9.89
N SER A 185 16.71 0.23 9.03
CA SER A 185 17.24 1.58 9.24
C SER A 185 16.65 2.56 8.21
N PRO A 186 16.21 3.75 8.62
CA PRO A 186 15.71 4.76 7.68
C PRO A 186 16.77 5.26 6.69
N THR A 187 18.06 4.97 6.91
CA THR A 187 19.19 5.53 6.16
C THR A 187 20.01 4.50 5.37
N PHE A 188 19.52 3.26 5.16
CA PHE A 188 20.30 2.26 4.43
C PHE A 188 20.45 2.62 2.94
N SER A 189 21.54 3.27 2.60
CA SER A 189 21.87 3.72 1.24
C SER A 189 21.92 2.59 0.21
N GLY A 190 22.20 1.36 0.61
CA GLY A 190 22.25 0.18 -0.26
C GLY A 190 20.90 -0.49 -0.53
N ALA A 191 19.83 -0.16 0.19
CA ALA A 191 18.55 -0.84 0.10
C ALA A 191 18.02 -0.88 -1.35
N ASN A 192 18.10 0.23 -2.06
CA ASN A 192 17.63 0.33 -3.44
C ASN A 192 18.37 -0.61 -4.42
N LEU A 193 19.59 -1.03 -4.07
CA LEU A 193 20.41 -1.90 -4.91
C LEU A 193 20.33 -3.38 -4.48
N LEU A 194 20.25 -3.65 -3.18
CA LEU A 194 20.44 -4.98 -2.61
C LEU A 194 19.16 -5.70 -2.23
N THR A 195 18.02 -4.99 -2.14
CA THR A 195 16.76 -5.58 -1.69
C THR A 195 15.80 -5.83 -2.84
N ASN A 196 15.02 -6.88 -2.73
CA ASN A 196 14.04 -7.30 -3.75
C ASN A 196 12.65 -6.71 -3.51
N GLU A 197 12.36 -6.39 -2.24
CA GLU A 197 11.05 -5.95 -1.79
C GLU A 197 11.23 -4.99 -0.62
N ALA A 198 10.29 -4.07 -0.45
CA ALA A 198 10.26 -3.17 0.68
C ALA A 198 8.84 -3.06 1.27
N ILE A 199 8.79 -2.88 2.60
CA ILE A 199 7.58 -2.60 3.35
C ILE A 199 7.78 -1.24 4.04
N PHE A 200 6.80 -0.36 3.92
CA PHE A 200 6.80 0.96 4.51
C PHE A 200 5.63 1.13 5.46
N LEU A 201 5.89 1.66 6.65
CA LEU A 201 4.88 2.20 7.55
C LEU A 201 4.85 3.70 7.38
N LEU A 202 3.70 4.25 7.06
CA LEU A 202 3.49 5.63 6.63
C LEU A 202 2.46 6.32 7.52
N SER A 203 2.63 7.65 7.68
CA SER A 203 1.63 8.53 8.28
C SER A 203 1.64 9.90 7.62
N PHE A 204 0.63 10.72 7.89
CA PHE A 204 0.74 12.15 7.54
C PHE A 204 1.50 12.91 8.62
N LYS A 205 2.31 13.87 8.19
CA LYS A 205 2.94 14.85 9.06
C LYS A 205 1.83 15.72 9.66
N ASN A 206 1.50 15.52 10.96
CA ASN A 206 0.49 16.23 11.74
C ASN A 206 -0.63 16.87 10.90
N PHE A 207 -1.78 16.24 10.88
CA PHE A 207 -2.95 16.80 10.23
C PHE A 207 -3.49 17.94 11.10
N GLU A 208 -2.86 19.13 11.05
CA GLU A 208 -3.61 20.33 11.39
C GLU A 208 -4.65 20.53 10.30
N PRO A 209 -5.95 20.57 10.64
CA PRO A 209 -6.98 20.88 9.64
C PRO A 209 -6.61 22.23 9.05
N ILE A 210 -6.41 22.27 7.73
CA ILE A 210 -6.29 23.53 7.00
C ILE A 210 -7.52 24.34 7.41
N LYS A 211 -7.34 25.39 8.22
CA LYS A 211 -8.37 26.40 8.49
C LYS A 211 -8.68 27.01 7.13
N ILE A 212 -9.74 26.54 6.49
CA ILE A 212 -10.33 27.23 5.35
C ILE A 212 -10.74 28.58 5.92
N GLN A 213 -9.93 29.60 5.69
CA GLN A 213 -10.32 30.97 5.93
C GLN A 213 -11.55 31.21 5.05
N SER A 214 -12.69 31.31 5.68
CA SER A 214 -13.95 31.70 5.07
C SER A 214 -13.84 33.16 4.64
N ASN A 215 -13.16 33.43 3.55
CA ASN A 215 -13.28 34.68 2.80
C ASN A 215 -14.56 34.67 1.95
N GLN A 216 -15.69 34.45 2.60
CA GLN A 216 -17.02 34.78 2.05
C GLN A 216 -17.63 35.89 2.89
N LYS A 217 -17.09 37.10 2.79
CA LYS A 217 -17.80 38.36 3.08
C LYS A 217 -17.18 39.45 2.23
N THR A 218 -17.55 39.57 0.97
CA THR A 218 -17.54 40.83 0.21
C THR A 218 -18.01 40.58 -1.24
N PHE A 219 -19.24 40.12 -1.45
CA PHE A 219 -19.91 40.21 -2.75
C PHE A 219 -21.42 40.29 -2.62
N ILE A 220 -21.93 41.05 -1.63
CA ILE A 220 -23.33 41.51 -1.66
C ILE A 220 -23.33 42.91 -1.04
N LYS A 221 -22.93 43.92 -1.80
CA LYS A 221 -23.25 45.32 -1.62
C LYS A 221 -22.73 46.10 -2.82
N ASN A 222 -23.40 46.03 -3.96
CA ASN A 222 -23.40 47.03 -5.02
C ASN A 222 -24.29 46.56 -6.17
N SER A 223 -25.60 46.45 -5.93
CA SER A 223 -26.61 46.47 -6.98
C SER A 223 -27.99 46.81 -6.42
N VAL A 224 -28.05 47.93 -5.71
CA VAL A 224 -29.32 48.67 -5.54
C VAL A 224 -28.93 50.13 -5.47
N ILE A 225 -28.93 50.83 -6.60
CA ILE A 225 -29.20 52.24 -6.85
C ILE A 225 -28.88 52.48 -8.33
N ALA A 226 -29.85 52.36 -9.19
CA ALA A 226 -30.07 53.25 -10.33
C ALA A 226 -31.34 52.82 -11.08
N ASN A 227 -32.40 53.59 -10.89
CA ASN A 227 -33.63 53.77 -11.66
C ASN A 227 -34.67 52.67 -11.63
#